data_6f57aa06c20c87aecb6b761ecd82fbed
#
_entry.id   6f57aa06c20c87aecb6b761ecd82fbed
#
_cell.length_a   1.000
_cell.length_b   1.000
_cell.length_c   1.000
_cell.angle_alpha   90.00
_cell.angle_beta   90.00
_cell.angle_gamma   90.00
#
_symmetry.space_group_name_H-M   'P 1'
#
loop_
_entity.id
_entity.type
_entity.pdbx_description
1 polymer ?
#
loop_
_entity_poly.entity_id
_entity_poly.type
_entity_poly.pdbx_seq_one_letter_code
_entity_poly.pdbx_strand_id
1 'polypeptide(L)'
;GDEFYKLRIRTYTTTDYSPQEIHDIGLSEVKRISERIAEIFNELGYDNKKPVGLLLNELNESPDFLYADTADRKEIVIRDYTEMVAEAAKKVEPYFERMPKASVEVRPVPEYSEQTAAGGYYQGPSLDGKRPGVFYANLYDIKQTPTYSMMALTLHEAIPGHHMQIALNQENENLTLYRKQGYGTSAFSEGWALYAEKLSMEVGVGRDLYDELGILQSEIFRAVRLVVDTGMHYKRWTREEAMKYMKEKTGMSDTEVR
;
A
#
# COMPACT_ATOMS: atom_id res chain seq x y z
N GLY A 1 18.52 -15.54 -16.34
CA GLY A 1 18.38 -16.87 -15.75
C GLY A 1 18.46 -16.83 -14.22
N ASP A 2 18.43 -17.98 -13.58
CA ASP A 2 18.26 -18.11 -12.12
C ASP A 2 19.32 -17.39 -11.29
N GLU A 3 20.60 -17.42 -11.72
CA GLU A 3 21.67 -16.70 -11.01
C GLU A 3 21.50 -15.18 -11.05
N PHE A 4 21.02 -14.65 -12.16
CA PHE A 4 20.68 -13.22 -12.24
C PHE A 4 19.50 -12.88 -11.35
N TYR A 5 18.49 -13.74 -11.28
CA TYR A 5 17.33 -13.55 -10.40
C TYR A 5 17.73 -13.56 -8.92
N LYS A 6 18.58 -14.52 -8.51
CA LYS A 6 19.14 -14.54 -7.14
C LYS A 6 19.93 -13.26 -6.81
N LEU A 7 20.74 -12.76 -7.77
CA LEU A 7 21.42 -11.48 -7.60
C LEU A 7 20.43 -10.32 -7.41
N ARG A 8 19.32 -10.29 -8.18
CA ARG A 8 18.27 -9.26 -8.04
C ARG A 8 17.59 -9.35 -6.67
N ILE A 9 17.24 -10.56 -6.21
CA ILE A 9 16.71 -10.76 -4.86
C ILE A 9 17.63 -10.11 -3.83
N ARG A 10 18.91 -10.48 -3.82
CA ARG A 10 19.89 -9.94 -2.88
C ARG A 10 19.99 -8.41 -2.95
N THR A 11 19.97 -7.85 -4.17
CA THR A 11 20.04 -6.40 -4.38
C THR A 11 18.85 -5.66 -3.80
N TYR A 12 17.63 -6.18 -4.00
CA TYR A 12 16.41 -5.50 -3.58
C TYR A 12 16.01 -5.77 -2.14
N THR A 13 16.24 -7.00 -1.66
CA THR A 13 15.86 -7.39 -0.29
C THR A 13 16.95 -7.11 0.73
N THR A 14 18.22 -6.98 0.28
CA THR A 14 19.40 -6.89 1.15
C THR A 14 19.58 -8.11 2.07
N THR A 15 19.01 -9.25 1.67
CA THR A 15 19.08 -10.52 2.40
C THR A 15 19.69 -11.62 1.52
N ASP A 16 20.04 -12.74 2.15
CA ASP A 16 20.53 -13.94 1.46
C ASP A 16 19.45 -15.02 1.25
N TYR A 17 18.14 -14.65 1.37
CA TYR A 17 17.06 -15.58 1.11
C TYR A 17 17.10 -16.14 -0.30
N SER A 18 16.90 -17.45 -0.41
CA SER A 18 16.68 -18.10 -1.69
C SER A 18 15.31 -17.77 -2.29
N PRO A 19 15.11 -17.91 -3.61
CA PRO A 19 13.79 -17.78 -4.23
C PRO A 19 12.74 -18.71 -3.63
N GLN A 20 13.14 -19.91 -3.19
CA GLN A 20 12.23 -20.86 -2.56
C GLN A 20 11.77 -20.35 -1.18
N GLU A 21 12.69 -19.88 -0.35
CA GLU A 21 12.34 -19.35 0.97
C GLU A 21 11.41 -18.14 0.86
N ILE A 22 11.64 -17.21 -0.10
CA ILE A 22 10.75 -16.08 -0.33
C ILE A 22 9.36 -16.55 -0.78
N HIS A 23 9.30 -17.56 -1.66
CA HIS A 23 8.03 -18.14 -2.09
C HIS A 23 7.25 -18.72 -0.93
N ASP A 24 7.91 -19.49 -0.06
CA ASP A 24 7.29 -20.15 1.09
C ASP A 24 6.83 -19.14 2.16
N ILE A 25 7.63 -18.07 2.39
CA ILE A 25 7.21 -16.92 3.20
C ILE A 25 5.93 -16.31 2.60
N GLY A 26 5.92 -16.04 1.30
CA GLY A 26 4.76 -15.51 0.60
C GLY A 26 3.50 -16.36 0.78
N LEU A 27 3.62 -17.68 0.60
CA LEU A 27 2.49 -18.61 0.80
C LEU A 27 1.98 -18.59 2.25
N SER A 28 2.89 -18.57 3.23
CA SER A 28 2.54 -18.50 4.65
C SER A 28 1.80 -17.21 5.00
N GLU A 29 2.29 -16.07 4.52
CA GLU A 29 1.67 -14.77 4.76
C GLU A 29 0.31 -14.65 4.06
N VAL A 30 0.20 -15.09 2.81
CA VAL A 30 -1.09 -15.13 2.10
C VAL A 30 -2.12 -15.95 2.89
N LYS A 31 -1.71 -17.08 3.46
CA LYS A 31 -2.60 -17.89 4.29
C LYS A 31 -3.03 -17.14 5.55
N ARG A 32 -2.08 -16.62 6.33
CA ARG A 32 -2.33 -15.89 7.58
C ARG A 32 -3.28 -14.71 7.36
N ILE A 33 -3.01 -13.90 6.33
CA ILE A 33 -3.81 -12.70 6.04
C ILE A 33 -5.20 -13.11 5.55
N SER A 34 -5.31 -14.13 4.69
CA SER A 34 -6.60 -14.62 4.22
C SER A 34 -7.48 -15.15 5.36
N GLU A 35 -6.89 -15.81 6.36
CA GLU A 35 -7.60 -16.27 7.55
C GLU A 35 -8.19 -15.08 8.32
N ARG A 36 -7.41 -14.02 8.56
CA ARG A 36 -7.91 -12.83 9.25
C ARG A 36 -8.99 -12.09 8.45
N ILE A 37 -8.82 -11.96 7.13
CA ILE A 37 -9.86 -11.36 6.26
C ILE A 37 -11.16 -12.16 6.34
N ALA A 38 -11.08 -13.50 6.32
CA ALA A 38 -12.27 -14.35 6.43
C ALA A 38 -12.98 -14.20 7.77
N GLU A 39 -12.23 -14.06 8.88
CA GLU A 39 -12.78 -13.76 10.20
C GLU A 39 -13.57 -12.44 10.19
N ILE A 40 -12.99 -11.36 9.64
CA ILE A 40 -13.63 -10.06 9.57
C ILE A 40 -14.90 -10.11 8.71
N PHE A 41 -14.86 -10.78 7.55
CA PHE A 41 -16.07 -10.95 6.75
C PHE A 41 -17.17 -11.70 7.50
N ASN A 42 -16.80 -12.71 8.30
CA ASN A 42 -17.76 -13.40 9.16
C ASN A 42 -18.34 -12.48 10.27
N GLU A 43 -17.49 -11.66 10.91
CA GLU A 43 -17.91 -10.66 11.90
C GLU A 43 -18.89 -9.63 11.30
N LEU A 44 -18.64 -9.23 10.04
CA LEU A 44 -19.51 -8.32 9.28
C LEU A 44 -20.79 -8.99 8.71
N GLY A 45 -20.97 -10.32 8.88
CA GLY A 45 -22.14 -11.04 8.44
C GLY A 45 -22.16 -11.47 6.96
N TYR A 46 -21.00 -11.46 6.29
CA TYR A 46 -20.88 -11.96 4.92
C TYR A 46 -20.84 -13.50 4.89
N ASP A 47 -21.15 -14.09 3.72
CA ASP A 47 -21.09 -15.54 3.52
C ASP A 47 -19.64 -16.05 3.49
N ASN A 48 -19.16 -16.58 4.61
CA ASN A 48 -17.81 -17.09 4.79
C ASN A 48 -17.47 -18.38 4.00
N LYS A 49 -18.40 -18.92 3.24
CA LYS A 49 -18.15 -20.05 2.31
C LYS A 49 -17.53 -19.60 1.00
N LYS A 50 -17.64 -18.30 0.68
CA LYS A 50 -17.02 -17.72 -0.52
C LYS A 50 -15.51 -17.57 -0.31
N PRO A 51 -14.70 -17.76 -1.38
CA PRO A 51 -13.28 -17.44 -1.34
C PRO A 51 -13.04 -15.96 -1.00
N VAL A 52 -12.01 -15.67 -0.20
CA VAL A 52 -11.65 -14.30 0.23
C VAL A 52 -11.52 -13.33 -0.93
N GLY A 53 -10.82 -13.74 -2.01
CA GLY A 53 -10.68 -12.87 -3.18
C GLY A 53 -12.01 -12.51 -3.86
N LEU A 54 -13.01 -13.41 -3.82
CA LEU A 54 -14.34 -13.10 -4.34
C LEU A 54 -15.06 -12.09 -3.44
N LEU A 55 -14.98 -12.25 -2.11
CA LEU A 55 -15.57 -11.32 -1.16
C LEU A 55 -14.94 -9.91 -1.27
N LEU A 56 -13.62 -9.84 -1.41
CA LEU A 56 -12.91 -8.58 -1.64
C LEU A 56 -13.31 -7.93 -2.97
N ASN A 57 -13.47 -8.72 -4.03
CA ASN A 57 -13.95 -8.19 -5.31
C ASN A 57 -15.39 -7.66 -5.22
N GLU A 58 -16.29 -8.38 -4.57
CA GLU A 58 -17.66 -7.93 -4.32
C GLU A 58 -17.67 -6.61 -3.50
N LEU A 59 -16.76 -6.47 -2.54
CA LEU A 59 -16.63 -5.26 -1.74
C LEU A 59 -16.11 -4.07 -2.56
N ASN A 60 -15.10 -4.29 -3.42
CA ASN A 60 -14.55 -3.28 -4.32
C ASN A 60 -15.60 -2.74 -5.32
N GLU A 61 -16.57 -3.56 -5.68
CA GLU A 61 -17.64 -3.17 -6.62
C GLU A 61 -18.92 -2.70 -5.93
N SER A 62 -18.98 -2.76 -4.59
CA SER A 62 -20.16 -2.35 -3.85
C SER A 62 -20.38 -0.84 -3.89
N PRO A 63 -21.57 -0.38 -4.30
CA PRO A 63 -21.91 1.05 -4.29
C PRO A 63 -21.76 1.73 -2.92
N ASP A 64 -21.86 0.96 -1.83
CA ASP A 64 -21.72 1.49 -0.46
C ASP A 64 -20.32 2.02 -0.16
N PHE A 65 -19.32 1.58 -0.92
CA PHE A 65 -17.91 1.98 -0.77
C PHE A 65 -17.39 2.80 -1.94
N LEU A 66 -18.23 3.19 -2.88
CA LEU A 66 -17.84 4.00 -4.03
C LEU A 66 -18.38 5.42 -3.89
N TYR A 67 -17.55 6.40 -4.23
CA TYR A 67 -18.02 7.78 -4.36
C TYR A 67 -19.02 7.90 -5.52
N ALA A 68 -19.99 8.79 -5.37
CA ALA A 68 -20.89 9.12 -6.46
C ALA A 68 -20.10 9.73 -7.64
N ASP A 69 -20.46 9.35 -8.87
CA ASP A 69 -19.80 9.88 -10.09
C ASP A 69 -20.36 11.27 -10.44
N THR A 70 -19.97 12.26 -9.65
CA THR A 70 -20.36 13.68 -9.79
C THR A 70 -19.18 14.51 -10.26
N ALA A 71 -19.45 15.72 -10.77
CA ALA A 71 -18.42 16.63 -11.29
C ALA A 71 -17.39 17.04 -10.21
N ASP A 72 -17.79 17.12 -8.95
CA ASP A 72 -16.99 17.49 -7.78
C ASP A 72 -16.37 16.28 -7.05
N ARG A 73 -16.55 15.07 -7.59
CA ARG A 73 -16.01 13.83 -6.97
C ARG A 73 -14.52 13.93 -6.62
N LYS A 74 -13.69 14.38 -7.57
CA LYS A 74 -12.23 14.47 -7.35
C LYS A 74 -11.91 15.41 -6.17
N GLU A 75 -12.62 16.52 -6.04
CA GLU A 75 -12.45 17.47 -4.94
C GLU A 75 -12.86 16.86 -3.59
N ILE A 76 -13.98 16.12 -3.56
CA ILE A 76 -14.47 15.43 -2.37
C ILE A 76 -13.43 14.40 -1.90
N VAL A 77 -12.94 13.55 -2.80
CA VAL A 77 -11.95 12.50 -2.46
C VAL A 77 -10.63 13.12 -1.94
N ILE A 78 -10.14 14.19 -2.56
CA ILE A 78 -8.91 14.88 -2.10
C ILE A 78 -9.11 15.51 -0.71
N ARG A 79 -10.27 16.10 -0.44
CA ARG A 79 -10.62 16.61 0.88
C ARG A 79 -10.60 15.47 1.91
N ASP A 80 -11.26 14.36 1.62
CA ASP A 80 -11.38 13.24 2.54
C ASP A 80 -10.01 12.61 2.84
N TYR A 81 -9.13 12.45 1.83
CA TYR A 81 -7.74 12.06 2.05
C TYR A 81 -6.96 13.06 2.92
N THR A 82 -7.18 14.37 2.70
CA THR A 82 -6.51 15.41 3.49
C THR A 82 -6.94 15.36 4.96
N GLU A 83 -8.21 15.12 5.23
CA GLU A 83 -8.73 14.93 6.58
C GLU A 83 -8.17 13.65 7.23
N MET A 84 -8.07 12.54 6.47
CA MET A 84 -7.44 11.30 6.96
C MET A 84 -5.97 11.49 7.31
N VAL A 85 -5.21 12.24 6.50
CA VAL A 85 -3.80 12.57 6.80
C VAL A 85 -3.69 13.33 8.11
N ALA A 86 -4.55 14.33 8.33
CA ALA A 86 -4.54 15.14 9.55
C ALA A 86 -4.95 14.31 10.79
N GLU A 87 -5.95 13.43 10.65
CA GLU A 87 -6.36 12.51 11.70
C GLU A 87 -5.24 11.54 12.06
N ALA A 88 -4.63 10.90 11.07
CA ALA A 88 -3.52 9.96 11.27
C ALA A 88 -2.34 10.65 11.97
N ALA A 89 -1.93 11.83 11.50
CA ALA A 89 -0.84 12.59 12.10
C ALA A 89 -1.09 12.85 13.60
N LYS A 90 -2.29 13.32 13.95
CA LYS A 90 -2.67 13.60 15.35
C LYS A 90 -2.67 12.34 16.22
N LYS A 91 -3.14 11.20 15.69
CA LYS A 91 -3.23 9.95 16.45
C LYS A 91 -1.88 9.29 16.66
N VAL A 92 -0.96 9.37 15.68
CA VAL A 92 0.36 8.75 15.80
C VAL A 92 1.38 9.62 16.53
N GLU A 93 1.21 10.95 16.58
CA GLU A 93 2.16 11.87 17.22
C GLU A 93 2.62 11.43 18.62
N PRO A 94 1.75 10.95 19.54
CA PRO A 94 2.17 10.54 20.89
C PRO A 94 3.12 9.33 20.92
N TYR A 95 3.24 8.59 19.83
CA TYR A 95 4.06 7.37 19.75
C TYR A 95 5.43 7.60 19.11
N PHE A 96 5.72 8.83 18.63
CA PHE A 96 6.97 9.18 17.99
C PHE A 96 7.66 10.35 18.71
N GLU A 97 8.96 10.21 18.94
CA GLU A 97 9.77 11.27 19.55
C GLU A 97 9.83 12.54 18.67
N ARG A 98 9.72 12.35 17.36
CA ARG A 98 9.81 13.43 16.36
C ARG A 98 8.79 13.23 15.25
N MET A 99 8.14 14.33 14.89
CA MET A 99 7.34 14.43 13.67
C MET A 99 8.10 15.23 12.62
N PRO A 100 7.84 15.00 11.30
CA PRO A 100 8.46 15.79 10.24
C PRO A 100 8.10 17.27 10.38
N LYS A 101 9.07 18.16 10.11
CA LYS A 101 8.84 19.61 10.00
C LYS A 101 8.18 19.97 8.66
N ALA A 102 8.55 19.24 7.61
CA ALA A 102 7.95 19.39 6.30
C ALA A 102 6.48 18.98 6.35
N SER A 103 5.61 19.79 5.76
CA SER A 103 4.19 19.45 5.59
C SER A 103 4.00 18.47 4.43
N VAL A 104 2.85 17.79 4.42
CA VAL A 104 2.40 16.96 3.30
C VAL A 104 1.08 17.49 2.77
N GLU A 105 0.96 17.50 1.45
CA GLU A 105 -0.27 17.84 0.74
C GLU A 105 -0.80 16.61 -0.01
N VAL A 106 -2.11 16.54 -0.19
CA VAL A 106 -2.75 15.54 -1.05
C VAL A 106 -3.15 16.20 -2.36
N ARG A 107 -2.80 15.56 -3.48
CA ARG A 107 -3.13 16.04 -4.83
C ARG A 107 -3.59 14.89 -5.71
N PRO A 108 -4.45 15.15 -6.72
CA PRO A 108 -4.75 14.14 -7.72
C PRO A 108 -3.51 13.87 -8.59
N VAL A 109 -3.36 12.63 -9.06
CA VAL A 109 -2.40 12.32 -10.12
C VAL A 109 -2.73 13.17 -11.35
N PRO A 110 -1.73 13.77 -12.02
CA PRO A 110 -1.96 14.59 -13.20
C PRO A 110 -2.67 13.81 -14.32
N GLU A 111 -3.64 14.42 -14.99
CA GLU A 111 -4.49 13.80 -16.02
C GLU A 111 -3.71 13.11 -17.13
N TYR A 112 -2.56 13.67 -17.53
CA TYR A 112 -1.71 13.08 -18.57
C TYR A 112 -1.08 11.73 -18.20
N SER A 113 -1.07 11.37 -16.92
CA SER A 113 -0.47 10.13 -16.40
C SER A 113 -1.44 9.23 -15.63
N GLU A 114 -2.64 9.70 -15.27
CA GLU A 114 -3.56 8.97 -14.39
C GLU A 114 -3.96 7.57 -14.91
N GLN A 115 -3.99 7.36 -16.24
CA GLN A 115 -4.34 6.07 -16.83
C GLN A 115 -3.28 4.97 -16.64
N THR A 116 -2.03 5.35 -16.39
CA THR A 116 -0.90 4.42 -16.28
C THR A 116 -0.20 4.47 -14.94
N ALA A 117 -0.55 5.44 -14.09
CA ALA A 117 -0.01 5.56 -12.74
C ALA A 117 -0.62 4.52 -11.80
N ALA A 118 0.13 4.18 -10.74
CA ALA A 118 -0.40 3.40 -9.62
C ALA A 118 -1.58 4.11 -8.93
N GLY A 119 -2.31 3.41 -8.06
CA GLY A 119 -3.43 3.96 -7.28
C GLY A 119 -3.05 5.15 -6.39
N GLY A 120 -1.77 5.25 -6.00
CA GLY A 120 -1.18 6.38 -5.31
C GLY A 120 0.33 6.31 -5.34
N TYR A 121 0.99 7.44 -5.07
CA TYR A 121 2.43 7.52 -4.85
C TYR A 121 2.80 8.78 -4.07
N TYR A 122 3.95 8.73 -3.41
CA TYR A 122 4.47 9.85 -2.66
C TYR A 122 5.68 10.50 -3.32
N GLN A 123 5.73 11.84 -3.27
CA GLN A 123 6.89 12.65 -3.66
C GLN A 123 7.42 13.42 -2.45
N GLY A 124 8.69 13.19 -2.09
CA GLY A 124 9.33 13.85 -0.94
C GLY A 124 9.40 15.38 -1.05
N PRO A 125 9.53 16.08 0.09
CA PRO A 125 9.70 17.53 0.12
C PRO A 125 11.03 17.94 -0.51
N SER A 126 11.17 19.24 -0.84
CA SER A 126 12.48 19.76 -1.24
C SER A 126 13.42 19.86 -0.04
N LEU A 127 14.74 19.69 -0.26
CA LEU A 127 15.74 19.77 0.81
C LEU A 127 15.81 21.16 1.48
N ASP A 128 15.44 22.20 0.76
CA ASP A 128 15.40 23.58 1.27
C ASP A 128 14.10 23.91 2.01
N GLY A 129 13.20 22.92 2.17
CA GLY A 129 11.92 23.06 2.88
C GLY A 129 10.86 23.91 2.19
N LYS A 130 11.11 24.42 0.96
CA LYS A 130 10.16 25.31 0.27
C LYS A 130 9.00 24.58 -0.40
N ARG A 131 9.21 23.36 -0.82
CA ARG A 131 8.16 22.53 -1.41
C ARG A 131 7.77 21.43 -0.40
N PRO A 132 6.48 21.28 -0.09
CA PRO A 132 6.00 20.21 0.79
C PRO A 132 6.21 18.83 0.16
N GLY A 133 6.08 17.79 0.95
CA GLY A 133 5.82 16.44 0.46
C GLY A 133 4.45 16.38 -0.21
N VAL A 134 4.28 15.52 -1.20
CA VAL A 134 3.00 15.37 -1.90
C VAL A 134 2.62 13.91 -1.99
N PHE A 135 1.48 13.57 -1.44
CA PHE A 135 0.78 12.32 -1.69
C PHE A 135 -0.12 12.52 -2.91
N TYR A 136 0.16 11.81 -3.99
CA TYR A 136 -0.65 11.80 -5.21
C TYR A 136 -1.63 10.63 -5.17
N ALA A 137 -2.94 10.91 -5.19
CA ALA A 137 -4.00 9.91 -5.29
C ALA A 137 -4.48 9.79 -6.75
N ASN A 138 -4.55 8.57 -7.28
CA ASN A 138 -5.09 8.33 -8.61
C ASN A 138 -6.61 8.28 -8.57
N LEU A 139 -7.26 9.21 -9.23
CA LEU A 139 -8.71 9.37 -9.24
C LEU A 139 -9.33 9.12 -10.63
N TYR A 140 -8.59 8.42 -11.49
CA TYR A 140 -9.05 8.11 -12.85
C TYR A 140 -10.29 7.20 -12.83
N ASP A 141 -10.22 6.10 -12.12
CA ASP A 141 -11.31 5.13 -12.01
C ASP A 141 -11.85 5.11 -10.57
N ILE A 142 -13.14 5.39 -10.42
CA ILE A 142 -13.84 5.39 -9.14
C ILE A 142 -13.73 4.06 -8.39
N LYS A 143 -13.66 2.94 -9.11
CA LYS A 143 -13.55 1.60 -8.54
C LYS A 143 -12.18 1.32 -7.95
N GLN A 144 -11.17 2.12 -8.29
CA GLN A 144 -9.81 2.00 -7.73
C GLN A 144 -9.64 2.78 -6.42
N THR A 145 -10.70 3.45 -5.95
CA THR A 145 -10.66 4.24 -4.71
C THR A 145 -11.86 3.91 -3.83
N PRO A 146 -12.09 2.66 -3.46
CA PRO A 146 -13.16 2.32 -2.52
C PRO A 146 -12.83 2.93 -1.15
N THR A 147 -13.85 3.50 -0.50
CA THR A 147 -13.68 4.30 0.73
C THR A 147 -13.04 3.52 1.86
N TYR A 148 -13.28 2.21 1.95
CA TYR A 148 -12.70 1.35 2.98
C TYR A 148 -11.18 1.14 2.82
N SER A 149 -10.61 1.31 1.62
CA SER A 149 -9.17 1.16 1.37
C SER A 149 -8.39 2.47 1.48
N MET A 150 -9.08 3.61 1.58
CA MET A 150 -8.45 4.93 1.58
C MET A 150 -7.52 5.14 2.78
N MET A 151 -7.92 4.64 3.96
CA MET A 151 -7.07 4.75 5.15
C MET A 151 -5.74 4.02 4.96
N ALA A 152 -5.73 2.80 4.42
CA ALA A 152 -4.51 2.05 4.15
C ALA A 152 -3.54 2.83 3.26
N LEU A 153 -4.04 3.38 2.15
CA LEU A 153 -3.22 4.19 1.23
C LEU A 153 -2.72 5.48 1.90
N THR A 154 -3.56 6.14 2.69
CA THR A 154 -3.16 7.33 3.47
C THR A 154 -2.00 7.05 4.41
N LEU A 155 -2.07 5.95 5.15
CA LEU A 155 -1.04 5.55 6.11
C LEU A 155 0.25 5.14 5.43
N HIS A 156 0.16 4.56 4.23
CA HIS A 156 1.28 4.17 3.41
C HIS A 156 2.02 5.39 2.83
N GLU A 157 1.31 6.28 2.15
CA GLU A 157 1.90 7.38 1.41
C GLU A 157 2.25 8.59 2.29
N ALA A 158 1.42 8.88 3.32
CA ALA A 158 1.58 10.06 4.14
C ALA A 158 2.19 9.75 5.52
N ILE A 159 1.40 9.80 6.59
CA ILE A 159 1.84 9.66 7.98
C ILE A 159 1.15 8.43 8.60
N PRO A 160 1.92 7.52 9.20
CA PRO A 160 3.37 7.52 9.45
C PRO A 160 4.25 6.91 8.36
N GLY A 161 3.74 6.71 7.13
CA GLY A 161 4.38 6.03 6.02
C GLY A 161 5.51 6.81 5.32
N HIS A 162 5.49 6.86 4.00
CA HIS A 162 6.56 7.42 3.17
C HIS A 162 6.91 8.86 3.50
N HIS A 163 5.91 9.72 3.73
CA HIS A 163 6.19 11.12 4.08
C HIS A 163 7.02 11.23 5.35
N MET A 164 6.60 10.55 6.41
CA MET A 164 7.30 10.62 7.69
C MET A 164 8.73 10.07 7.57
N GLN A 165 8.91 8.92 6.94
CA GLN A 165 10.21 8.30 6.77
C GLN A 165 11.17 9.19 5.97
N ILE A 166 10.71 9.67 4.80
CA ILE A 166 11.57 10.43 3.87
C ILE A 166 11.87 11.83 4.43
N ALA A 167 10.88 12.52 4.98
CA ALA A 167 11.08 13.84 5.54
C ALA A 167 12.02 13.82 6.75
N LEU A 168 11.82 12.91 7.70
CA LEU A 168 12.73 12.76 8.85
C LEU A 168 14.14 12.38 8.43
N ASN A 169 14.30 11.54 7.39
CA ASN A 169 15.61 11.21 6.85
C ASN A 169 16.30 12.45 6.23
N GLN A 170 15.56 13.28 5.50
CA GLN A 170 16.09 14.52 4.92
C GLN A 170 16.44 15.56 5.98
N GLU A 171 15.65 15.66 7.05
CA GLU A 171 15.83 16.59 8.16
C GLU A 171 16.96 16.19 9.11
N ASN A 172 17.46 14.96 9.04
CA ASN A 172 18.51 14.49 9.94
C ASN A 172 19.88 15.09 9.55
N GLU A 173 20.35 16.05 10.34
CA GLU A 173 21.60 16.76 10.10
C GLU A 173 22.85 15.88 10.16
N ASN A 174 22.78 14.72 10.84
CA ASN A 174 23.88 13.78 10.96
C ASN A 174 24.08 12.90 9.71
N LEU A 175 23.16 12.94 8.75
CA LEU A 175 23.26 12.16 7.52
C LEU A 175 23.93 12.95 6.40
N THR A 176 24.78 12.27 5.64
CA THR A 176 25.35 12.82 4.42
C THR A 176 24.27 13.05 3.36
N LEU A 177 24.51 13.99 2.43
CA LEU A 177 23.57 14.25 1.33
C LEU A 177 23.26 12.97 0.52
N TYR A 178 24.25 12.11 0.33
CA TYR A 178 24.07 10.83 -0.34
C TYR A 178 23.04 9.93 0.37
N ARG A 179 23.07 9.86 1.70
CA ARG A 179 22.11 9.07 2.48
C ARG A 179 20.72 9.73 2.53
N LYS A 180 20.66 11.06 2.45
CA LYS A 180 19.39 11.77 2.43
C LYS A 180 18.63 11.62 1.11
N GLN A 181 19.33 11.48 -0.01
CA GLN A 181 18.72 11.52 -1.35
C GLN A 181 19.05 10.36 -2.25
N GLY A 182 20.23 9.77 -2.10
CA GLY A 182 20.76 8.85 -3.11
C GLY A 182 20.75 7.38 -2.70
N TYR A 183 20.53 7.09 -1.43
CA TYR A 183 20.59 5.72 -0.94
C TYR A 183 19.28 5.31 -0.27
N GLY A 184 18.58 4.43 -0.94
CA GLY A 184 17.40 3.76 -0.40
C GLY A 184 17.23 2.40 -1.07
N THR A 185 16.75 1.41 -0.34
CA THR A 185 16.32 0.13 -0.89
C THR A 185 14.82 0.04 -0.84
N SER A 186 14.22 -0.63 -1.82
CA SER A 186 12.77 -0.88 -1.80
C SER A 186 12.34 -1.62 -0.52
N ALA A 187 13.17 -2.54 -0.03
CA ALA A 187 12.93 -3.22 1.24
C ALA A 187 12.78 -2.25 2.41
N PHE A 188 13.60 -1.20 2.48
CA PHE A 188 13.52 -0.21 3.55
C PHE A 188 12.33 0.74 3.37
N SER A 189 12.13 1.27 2.16
CA SER A 189 11.07 2.24 1.90
C SER A 189 9.67 1.61 1.94
N GLU A 190 9.45 0.53 1.20
CA GLU A 190 8.16 -0.16 1.16
C GLU A 190 7.88 -0.96 2.45
N GLY A 191 8.93 -1.55 3.02
CA GLY A 191 8.80 -2.28 4.28
C GLY A 191 8.40 -1.37 5.45
N TRP A 192 8.95 -0.14 5.50
CA TRP A 192 8.51 0.86 6.47
C TRP A 192 7.04 1.25 6.25
N ALA A 193 6.64 1.56 5.01
CA ALA A 193 5.28 1.98 4.72
C ALA A 193 4.25 0.88 5.03
N LEU A 194 4.57 -0.38 4.74
CA LEU A 194 3.73 -1.52 5.13
C LEU A 194 3.66 -1.69 6.66
N TYR A 195 4.78 -1.54 7.36
CA TYR A 195 4.79 -1.54 8.83
C TYR A 195 3.97 -0.38 9.41
N ALA A 196 4.03 0.79 8.79
CA ALA A 196 3.27 1.96 9.20
C ALA A 196 1.74 1.74 9.12
N GLU A 197 1.26 1.04 8.09
CA GLU A 197 -0.15 0.64 7.99
C GLU A 197 -0.56 -0.20 9.22
N LYS A 198 0.23 -1.22 9.55
CA LYS A 198 -0.03 -2.11 10.69
C LYS A 198 0.08 -1.39 12.03
N LEU A 199 1.17 -0.63 12.25
CA LEU A 199 1.38 0.15 13.47
C LEU A 199 0.20 1.08 13.73
N SER A 200 -0.32 1.71 12.69
CA SER A 200 -1.44 2.64 12.80
C SER A 200 -2.70 1.97 13.33
N MET A 201 -2.96 0.72 12.97
CA MET A 201 -4.05 -0.06 13.58
C MET A 201 -3.80 -0.33 15.07
N GLU A 202 -2.57 -0.69 15.44
CA GLU A 202 -2.20 -0.98 16.83
C GLU A 202 -2.36 0.26 17.74
N VAL A 203 -2.17 1.46 17.20
CA VAL A 203 -2.34 2.73 17.94
C VAL A 203 -3.73 3.38 17.74
N GLY A 204 -4.66 2.68 17.11
CA GLY A 204 -6.07 3.09 17.00
C GLY A 204 -6.36 4.17 15.97
N VAL A 205 -5.59 4.23 14.87
CA VAL A 205 -5.90 5.13 13.74
C VAL A 205 -7.06 4.59 12.93
N GLY A 206 -7.11 3.28 12.67
CA GLY A 206 -8.25 2.64 12.00
C GLY A 206 -9.56 2.84 12.76
N ARG A 207 -10.64 3.05 12.06
CA ARG A 207 -11.95 3.43 12.61
C ARG A 207 -12.84 2.22 12.87
N ASP A 208 -12.77 1.23 11.98
CA ASP A 208 -13.63 0.05 12.02
C ASP A 208 -13.03 -1.17 11.30
N LEU A 209 -13.80 -2.24 11.21
CA LEU A 209 -13.42 -3.48 10.53
C LEU A 209 -13.21 -3.30 9.02
N TYR A 210 -13.83 -2.31 8.39
CA TYR A 210 -13.62 -2.03 6.98
C TYR A 210 -12.26 -1.36 6.73
N ASP A 211 -11.82 -0.45 7.59
CA ASP A 211 -10.46 0.09 7.54
C ASP A 211 -9.42 -1.03 7.74
N GLU A 212 -9.68 -1.99 8.66
CA GLU A 212 -8.82 -3.18 8.83
C GLU A 212 -8.80 -4.04 7.56
N LEU A 213 -9.94 -4.25 6.89
CA LEU A 213 -10.00 -4.96 5.61
C LEU A 213 -9.17 -4.26 4.53
N GLY A 214 -9.22 -2.93 4.45
CA GLY A 214 -8.40 -2.15 3.51
C GLY A 214 -6.90 -2.34 3.74
N ILE A 215 -6.46 -2.32 4.99
CA ILE A 215 -5.06 -2.57 5.36
C ILE A 215 -4.66 -4.01 5.04
N LEU A 216 -5.49 -4.99 5.37
CA LEU A 216 -5.22 -6.39 5.04
C LEU A 216 -5.23 -6.65 3.53
N GLN A 217 -6.04 -5.93 2.75
CA GLN A 217 -6.01 -6.01 1.28
C GLN A 217 -4.70 -5.46 0.72
N SER A 218 -4.17 -4.37 1.29
CA SER A 218 -2.83 -3.86 0.96
C SER A 218 -1.75 -4.86 1.33
N GLU A 219 -1.83 -5.47 2.51
CA GLU A 219 -0.86 -6.47 3.00
C GLU A 219 -0.88 -7.74 2.14
N ILE A 220 -2.07 -8.31 1.84
CA ILE A 220 -2.17 -9.53 1.03
C ILE A 220 -1.69 -9.30 -0.41
N PHE A 221 -1.91 -8.13 -0.98
CA PHE A 221 -1.37 -7.78 -2.28
C PHE A 221 0.15 -7.89 -2.31
N ARG A 222 0.84 -7.42 -1.27
CA ARG A 222 2.30 -7.52 -1.16
C ARG A 222 2.76 -8.95 -0.91
N ALA A 223 2.07 -9.70 -0.06
CA ALA A 223 2.36 -11.12 0.18
C ALA A 223 2.20 -11.96 -1.09
N VAL A 224 1.14 -11.72 -1.86
CA VAL A 224 0.91 -12.38 -3.16
C VAL A 224 2.05 -12.09 -4.15
N ARG A 225 2.62 -10.87 -4.13
CA ARG A 225 3.76 -10.54 -5.00
C ARG A 225 5.01 -11.38 -4.70
N LEU A 226 5.24 -11.77 -3.44
CA LEU A 226 6.34 -12.71 -3.11
C LEU A 226 6.12 -14.07 -3.80
N VAL A 227 4.87 -14.52 -3.90
CA VAL A 227 4.52 -15.81 -4.52
C VAL A 227 4.61 -15.74 -6.04
N VAL A 228 4.00 -14.71 -6.67
CA VAL A 228 3.93 -14.63 -8.14
C VAL A 228 5.27 -14.24 -8.77
N ASP A 229 6.04 -13.35 -8.14
CA ASP A 229 7.35 -12.97 -8.64
C ASP A 229 8.31 -14.16 -8.66
N THR A 230 8.44 -14.88 -7.56
CA THR A 230 9.21 -16.13 -7.49
C THR A 230 8.61 -17.24 -8.33
N GLY A 231 7.27 -17.28 -8.43
CA GLY A 231 6.52 -18.19 -9.31
C GLY A 231 6.96 -18.03 -10.76
N MET A 232 6.90 -16.84 -11.31
CA MET A 232 7.25 -16.55 -12.70
C MET A 232 8.75 -16.68 -12.96
N HIS A 233 9.58 -16.06 -12.14
CA HIS A 233 11.02 -15.94 -12.41
C HIS A 233 11.85 -17.16 -12.01
N TYR A 234 11.37 -17.97 -11.07
CA TYR A 234 12.11 -19.14 -10.60
C TYR A 234 11.36 -20.45 -10.84
N LYS A 235 10.05 -20.53 -10.54
CA LYS A 235 9.25 -21.76 -10.69
C LYS A 235 8.64 -21.93 -12.09
N ARG A 236 8.87 -20.99 -13.00
CA ARG A 236 8.41 -21.05 -14.41
C ARG A 236 6.88 -20.99 -14.58
N TRP A 237 6.20 -20.29 -13.67
CA TRP A 237 4.79 -20.00 -13.87
C TRP A 237 4.59 -19.17 -15.13
N THR A 238 3.50 -19.46 -15.84
CA THR A 238 3.02 -18.59 -16.91
C THR A 238 2.46 -17.29 -16.34
N ARG A 239 2.33 -16.28 -17.19
CA ARG A 239 1.64 -15.05 -16.84
C ARG A 239 0.21 -15.32 -16.38
N GLU A 240 -0.48 -16.23 -17.07
CA GLU A 240 -1.88 -16.60 -16.79
C GLU A 240 -2.02 -17.25 -15.41
N GLU A 241 -1.10 -18.13 -15.02
CA GLU A 241 -1.08 -18.72 -13.68
C GLU A 241 -0.86 -17.65 -12.60
N ALA A 242 0.07 -16.71 -12.81
CA ALA A 242 0.32 -15.60 -11.90
C ALA A 242 -0.89 -14.68 -11.75
N MET A 243 -1.51 -14.28 -12.88
CA MET A 243 -2.72 -13.44 -12.89
C MET A 243 -3.88 -14.13 -12.17
N LYS A 244 -4.10 -15.42 -12.43
CA LYS A 244 -5.14 -16.21 -11.77
C LYS A 244 -4.92 -16.22 -10.26
N TYR A 245 -3.70 -16.51 -9.80
CA TYR A 245 -3.37 -16.55 -8.38
C TYR A 245 -3.60 -15.19 -7.71
N MET A 246 -3.16 -14.09 -8.35
CA MET A 246 -3.41 -12.74 -7.83
C MET A 246 -4.91 -12.46 -7.66
N LYS A 247 -5.70 -12.68 -8.70
CA LYS A 247 -7.16 -12.48 -8.63
C LYS A 247 -7.84 -13.27 -7.53
N GLU A 248 -7.50 -14.58 -7.43
CA GLU A 248 -8.09 -15.47 -6.43
C GLU A 248 -7.78 -15.07 -4.99
N LYS A 249 -6.67 -14.37 -4.75
CA LYS A 249 -6.23 -13.99 -3.41
C LYS A 249 -6.53 -12.54 -3.03
N THR A 250 -6.47 -11.61 -4.00
CA THR A 250 -6.59 -10.17 -3.71
C THR A 250 -7.94 -9.57 -4.10
N GLY A 251 -8.74 -10.26 -4.91
CA GLY A 251 -9.98 -9.70 -5.45
C GLY A 251 -9.79 -8.65 -6.54
N MET A 252 -8.56 -8.45 -7.03
CA MET A 252 -8.27 -7.46 -8.09
C MET A 252 -8.96 -7.82 -9.40
N SER A 253 -9.32 -6.80 -10.16
CA SER A 253 -9.90 -6.93 -11.49
C SER A 253 -8.90 -7.43 -12.53
N ASP A 254 -9.40 -7.86 -13.70
CA ASP A 254 -8.55 -8.25 -14.83
C ASP A 254 -7.65 -7.12 -15.32
N THR A 255 -8.09 -5.87 -15.19
CA THR A 255 -7.31 -4.70 -15.61
C THR A 255 -6.14 -4.44 -14.66
N GLU A 256 -6.36 -4.60 -13.36
CA GLU A 256 -5.32 -4.36 -12.35
C GLU A 256 -4.22 -5.42 -12.34
N VAL A 257 -4.54 -6.68 -12.67
CA VAL A 257 -3.53 -7.77 -12.68
C VAL A 257 -2.78 -7.90 -14.00
N ARG A 258 -3.11 -7.12 -15.05
CA ARG A 258 -2.45 -7.13 -16.37
C ARG A 258 -1.20 -6.27 -16.42
#